data_6b2da188780028d96b2c2f0dd456f413
#
_entry.id   6b2da188780028d96b2c2f0dd456f413
#
_cell.length_a   1.000
_cell.length_b   1.000
_cell.length_c   1.000
_cell.angle_alpha   90.00
_cell.angle_beta   90.00
_cell.angle_gamma   90.00
#
_symmetry.space_group_name_H-M   'P 1'
#
loop_
_entity.id
_entity.type
_entity.pdbx_description
1 polymer ?
#
loop_
_entity_poly.entity_id
_entity_poly.type
_entity_poly.pdbx_seq_one_letter_code
_entity_poly.pdbx_strand_id
1 'polypeptide(L)'
;MKFTGLSAFPLTPLFDDHVDEQAFTRLVQRLAAAGVDSITALGSTGSYAYLSTEERSRVAKLAVEHAGDTPVVIGIGALRTSQVLAHADAAEAAGASGLLLAPVSYQPLTDEDVFELFRTVTEHSNLPVIVYDNPGTTHFTFSHDLYERLGALPGIASIKIPAVPADSAAAREHVQAIRARLPEHVSIGVSGDASAANGLNTGCDAWYSVIGGTLPEPALAITRAAQRGRAADAMAESERLAPIWELFAELGGSNRVVAAIAEHLGLARRSCLPLPILGLNDADRARVAAALERIGVSERSTS
;
A
#
# COMPACT_ATOMS: atom_id res chain seq x y z
N MET A 1 -15.93 -8.41 -4.88
CA MET A 1 -14.99 -7.58 -5.65
C MET A 1 -13.66 -8.30 -5.76
N LYS A 2 -13.01 -8.36 -6.92
CA LYS A 2 -11.65 -8.91 -7.07
C LYS A 2 -10.67 -7.74 -7.15
N PHE A 3 -9.65 -7.74 -6.29
CA PHE A 3 -8.61 -6.70 -6.31
C PHE A 3 -7.56 -7.04 -7.36
N THR A 4 -7.41 -6.20 -8.36
CA THR A 4 -6.48 -6.37 -9.50
C THR A 4 -5.86 -5.04 -9.89
N GLY A 5 -4.75 -5.07 -10.62
CA GLY A 5 -4.11 -3.87 -11.13
C GLY A 5 -3.35 -3.09 -10.07
N LEU A 6 -3.35 -1.77 -10.16
CA LEU A 6 -2.62 -0.87 -9.26
C LEU A 6 -3.49 -0.40 -8.10
N SER A 7 -3.15 -0.81 -6.88
CA SER A 7 -3.67 -0.18 -5.66
C SER A 7 -2.65 0.84 -5.14
N ALA A 8 -3.00 2.11 -5.18
CA ALA A 8 -2.11 3.21 -4.79
C ALA A 8 -2.22 3.51 -3.30
N PHE A 9 -1.09 3.60 -2.60
CA PHE A 9 -1.01 3.84 -1.15
C PHE A 9 -0.54 5.28 -0.89
N PRO A 10 -1.45 6.26 -0.73
CA PRO A 10 -1.06 7.64 -0.45
C PRO A 10 -0.47 7.78 0.96
N LEU A 11 0.37 8.80 1.12
CA LEU A 11 0.72 9.35 2.42
C LEU A 11 -0.52 9.93 3.10
N THR A 12 -0.51 9.99 4.43
CA THR A 12 -1.34 10.90 5.22
C THR A 12 -0.45 12.02 5.74
N PRO A 13 -0.30 13.13 5.01
CA PRO A 13 0.58 14.22 5.44
C PRO A 13 0.09 14.85 6.73
N LEU A 14 1.01 15.15 7.64
CA LEU A 14 0.75 15.93 8.83
C LEU A 14 1.38 17.32 8.73
N PHE A 15 0.79 18.27 9.41
CA PHE A 15 1.35 19.59 9.63
C PHE A 15 1.00 20.05 11.04
N ASP A 16 2.00 20.50 11.80
CA ASP A 16 1.84 20.92 13.20
C ASP A 16 1.11 19.88 14.06
N ASP A 17 1.55 18.61 13.90
CA ASP A 17 1.04 17.41 14.59
C ASP A 17 -0.45 17.07 14.31
N HIS A 18 -1.01 17.60 13.24
CA HIS A 18 -2.38 17.32 12.78
C HIS A 18 -2.38 16.87 11.31
N VAL A 19 -3.39 16.11 10.92
CA VAL A 19 -3.57 15.71 9.51
C VAL A 19 -3.76 16.95 8.63
N ASP A 20 -2.91 17.14 7.63
CA ASP A 20 -3.11 18.14 6.57
C ASP A 20 -4.17 17.63 5.58
N GLU A 21 -5.44 17.86 5.95
CA GLU A 21 -6.58 17.38 5.15
C GLU A 21 -6.55 17.88 3.71
N GLN A 22 -6.06 19.09 3.47
CA GLN A 22 -5.98 19.64 2.11
C GLN A 22 -4.93 18.90 1.27
N ALA A 23 -3.75 18.66 1.85
CA ALA A 23 -2.71 17.90 1.17
C ALA A 23 -3.16 16.46 0.90
N PHE A 24 -3.80 15.81 1.89
CA PHE A 24 -4.34 14.47 1.73
C PHE A 24 -5.42 14.40 0.64
N THR A 25 -6.37 15.32 0.64
CA THR A 25 -7.42 15.42 -0.37
C THR A 25 -6.84 15.59 -1.78
N ARG A 26 -5.84 16.47 -1.95
CA ARG A 26 -5.16 16.64 -3.26
C ARG A 26 -4.48 15.36 -3.73
N LEU A 27 -3.84 14.60 -2.81
CA LEU A 27 -3.24 13.29 -3.14
C LEU A 27 -4.31 12.33 -3.65
N VAL A 28 -5.42 12.16 -2.92
CA VAL A 28 -6.50 11.25 -3.31
C VAL A 28 -7.10 11.63 -4.66
N GLN A 29 -7.43 12.90 -4.87
CA GLN A 29 -7.98 13.40 -6.13
C GLN A 29 -7.02 13.17 -7.31
N ARG A 30 -5.72 13.36 -7.10
CA ARG A 30 -4.69 13.09 -8.11
C ARG A 30 -4.63 11.61 -8.48
N LEU A 31 -4.76 10.70 -7.52
CA LEU A 31 -4.78 9.26 -7.78
C LEU A 31 -6.04 8.85 -8.58
N ALA A 32 -7.19 9.37 -8.19
CA ALA A 32 -8.45 9.14 -8.91
C ALA A 32 -8.37 9.65 -10.34
N ALA A 33 -7.86 10.87 -10.54
CA ALA A 33 -7.70 11.46 -11.87
C ALA A 33 -6.68 10.70 -12.75
N ALA A 34 -5.67 10.08 -12.15
CA ALA A 34 -4.71 9.24 -12.87
C ALA A 34 -5.30 7.90 -13.32
N GLY A 35 -6.43 7.46 -12.77
CA GLY A 35 -7.10 6.21 -13.11
C GLY A 35 -6.43 4.97 -12.51
N VAL A 36 -5.98 5.05 -11.26
CA VAL A 36 -5.54 3.89 -10.49
C VAL A 36 -6.71 2.93 -10.24
N ASP A 37 -6.45 1.63 -10.12
CA ASP A 37 -7.53 0.64 -9.99
C ASP A 37 -8.16 0.62 -8.59
N SER A 38 -7.43 1.08 -7.58
CA SER A 38 -7.95 1.37 -6.24
C SER A 38 -6.99 2.29 -5.48
N ILE A 39 -7.50 2.92 -4.41
CA ILE A 39 -6.73 3.70 -3.47
C ILE A 39 -6.79 2.99 -2.12
N THR A 40 -5.63 2.68 -1.53
CA THR A 40 -5.57 2.10 -0.18
C THR A 40 -5.04 3.14 0.80
N ALA A 41 -5.94 3.80 1.50
CA ALA A 41 -5.61 4.77 2.56
C ALA A 41 -5.33 4.06 3.89
N LEU A 42 -4.59 4.74 4.78
CA LEU A 42 -4.27 4.21 6.10
C LEU A 42 -3.50 2.88 6.07
N GLY A 43 -2.70 2.67 5.03
CA GLY A 43 -1.64 1.65 5.05
C GLY A 43 -0.41 2.13 5.82
N SER A 44 0.69 1.37 5.82
CA SER A 44 1.96 1.79 6.46
C SER A 44 2.47 3.13 5.90
N THR A 45 2.34 3.34 4.59
CA THR A 45 2.66 4.62 3.93
C THR A 45 1.81 5.76 4.47
N GLY A 46 0.53 5.50 4.77
CA GLY A 46 -0.41 6.46 5.36
C GLY A 46 -0.26 6.63 6.86
N SER A 47 0.80 6.09 7.46
CA SER A 47 1.18 6.28 8.88
C SER A 47 0.07 5.91 9.89
N TYR A 48 -0.81 4.97 9.53
CA TYR A 48 -2.02 4.64 10.31
C TYR A 48 -1.77 4.33 11.79
N ALA A 49 -0.62 3.73 12.11
CA ALA A 49 -0.26 3.34 13.47
C ALA A 49 0.07 4.54 14.39
N TYR A 50 0.23 5.72 13.81
CA TYR A 50 0.58 6.97 14.53
C TYR A 50 -0.62 7.91 14.68
N LEU A 51 -1.73 7.61 14.02
CA LEU A 51 -2.94 8.44 14.04
C LEU A 51 -3.91 7.99 15.13
N SER A 52 -4.59 8.96 15.73
CA SER A 52 -5.71 8.69 16.65
C SER A 52 -6.89 8.02 15.92
N THR A 53 -7.80 7.46 16.68
CA THR A 53 -9.04 6.86 16.12
C THR A 53 -9.86 7.90 15.34
N GLU A 54 -9.94 9.12 15.85
CA GLU A 54 -10.66 10.24 15.26
C GLU A 54 -10.02 10.67 13.94
N GLU A 55 -8.69 10.83 13.91
CA GLU A 55 -7.95 11.14 12.70
C GLU A 55 -8.11 10.05 11.64
N ARG A 56 -8.02 8.77 12.02
CA ARG A 56 -8.22 7.64 11.09
C ARG A 56 -9.64 7.64 10.50
N SER A 57 -10.66 7.87 11.31
CA SER A 57 -12.05 8.00 10.84
C SER A 57 -12.20 9.17 9.87
N ARG A 58 -11.55 10.31 10.18
CA ARG A 58 -11.57 11.48 9.31
C ARG A 58 -10.88 11.24 7.99
N VAL A 59 -9.69 10.62 8.00
CA VAL A 59 -8.92 10.24 6.80
C VAL A 59 -9.69 9.25 5.94
N ALA A 60 -10.34 8.24 6.54
CA ALA A 60 -11.18 7.29 5.81
C ALA A 60 -12.31 8.00 5.05
N LYS A 61 -13.01 8.93 5.73
CA LYS A 61 -14.08 9.72 5.13
C LYS A 61 -13.57 10.59 3.98
N LEU A 62 -12.47 11.32 4.17
CA LEU A 62 -11.85 12.15 3.12
C LEU A 62 -11.42 11.31 1.92
N ALA A 63 -10.84 10.12 2.15
CA ALA A 63 -10.43 9.24 1.07
C ALA A 63 -11.61 8.85 0.18
N VAL A 64 -12.73 8.43 0.77
CA VAL A 64 -13.93 8.02 0.02
C VAL A 64 -14.60 9.22 -0.65
N GLU A 65 -14.76 10.34 0.05
CA GLU A 65 -15.41 11.55 -0.49
C GLU A 65 -14.69 12.13 -1.72
N HIS A 66 -13.37 11.93 -1.83
CA HIS A 66 -12.56 12.56 -2.87
C HIS A 66 -11.98 11.59 -3.91
N ALA A 67 -12.27 10.30 -3.81
CA ALA A 67 -11.82 9.29 -4.75
C ALA A 67 -12.66 9.19 -6.04
N GLY A 68 -13.78 9.92 -6.14
CA GLY A 68 -14.74 9.74 -7.25
C GLY A 68 -15.24 8.30 -7.31
N ASP A 69 -15.21 7.69 -8.49
CA ASP A 69 -15.62 6.29 -8.68
C ASP A 69 -14.51 5.28 -8.37
N THR A 70 -13.31 5.73 -7.97
CA THR A 70 -12.18 4.84 -7.67
C THR A 70 -12.44 4.11 -6.36
N PRO A 71 -12.41 2.76 -6.33
CA PRO A 71 -12.60 2.00 -5.09
C PRO A 71 -11.57 2.37 -4.02
N VAL A 72 -12.04 2.56 -2.78
CA VAL A 72 -11.19 2.90 -1.64
C VAL A 72 -11.13 1.75 -0.65
N VAL A 73 -9.93 1.33 -0.30
CA VAL A 73 -9.63 0.36 0.74
C VAL A 73 -9.07 1.10 1.95
N ILE A 74 -9.50 0.74 3.15
CA ILE A 74 -9.08 1.39 4.38
C ILE A 74 -8.27 0.42 5.26
N GLY A 75 -7.09 0.87 5.68
CA GLY A 75 -6.28 0.15 6.66
C GLY A 75 -6.88 0.21 8.07
N ILE A 76 -7.13 -0.97 8.66
CA ILE A 76 -7.82 -1.08 9.96
C ILE A 76 -6.96 -1.68 11.08
N GLY A 77 -5.70 -2.06 10.81
CA GLY A 77 -4.82 -2.67 11.81
C GLY A 77 -4.68 -1.84 13.08
N ALA A 78 -4.71 -2.49 14.24
CA ALA A 78 -4.51 -1.89 15.55
C ALA A 78 -4.04 -2.97 16.55
N LEU A 79 -3.56 -2.57 17.74
CA LEU A 79 -3.07 -3.49 18.76
C LEU A 79 -4.16 -4.37 19.39
N ARG A 80 -5.41 -3.89 19.46
CA ARG A 80 -6.52 -4.61 20.06
C ARG A 80 -7.58 -4.90 19.01
N THR A 81 -8.10 -6.14 19.01
CA THR A 81 -9.20 -6.53 18.11
C THR A 81 -10.39 -5.57 18.20
N SER A 82 -10.77 -5.10 19.39
CA SER A 82 -11.86 -4.13 19.55
C SER A 82 -11.61 -2.80 18.82
N GLN A 83 -10.35 -2.35 18.72
CA GLN A 83 -9.99 -1.17 17.95
C GLN A 83 -10.03 -1.47 16.44
N VAL A 84 -9.60 -2.67 16.03
CA VAL A 84 -9.71 -3.11 14.63
C VAL A 84 -11.17 -3.10 14.17
N LEU A 85 -12.09 -3.62 15.01
CA LEU A 85 -13.53 -3.61 14.71
C LEU A 85 -14.08 -2.18 14.62
N ALA A 86 -13.72 -1.31 15.55
CA ALA A 86 -14.14 0.10 15.50
C ALA A 86 -13.64 0.83 14.23
N HIS A 87 -12.42 0.49 13.74
CA HIS A 87 -11.91 1.01 12.48
C HIS A 87 -12.63 0.40 11.27
N ALA A 88 -13.06 -0.85 11.33
CA ALA A 88 -13.88 -1.47 10.30
C ALA A 88 -15.24 -0.79 10.20
N ASP A 89 -15.90 -0.53 11.35
CA ASP A 89 -17.17 0.20 11.41
C ASP A 89 -17.03 1.62 10.81
N ALA A 90 -15.95 2.33 11.16
CA ALA A 90 -15.68 3.66 10.61
C ALA A 90 -15.43 3.65 9.10
N ALA A 91 -14.73 2.62 8.59
CA ALA A 91 -14.51 2.43 7.16
C ALA A 91 -15.82 2.14 6.41
N GLU A 92 -16.66 1.27 6.96
CA GLU A 92 -17.98 0.94 6.39
C GLU A 92 -18.89 2.18 6.38
N ALA A 93 -18.94 2.92 7.49
CA ALA A 93 -19.70 4.18 7.59
C ALA A 93 -19.21 5.26 6.62
N ALA A 94 -17.91 5.26 6.28
CA ALA A 94 -17.35 6.15 5.26
C ALA A 94 -17.69 5.72 3.82
N GLY A 95 -18.17 4.49 3.60
CA GLY A 95 -18.45 3.94 2.27
C GLY A 95 -17.25 3.27 1.60
N ALA A 96 -16.30 2.75 2.38
CA ALA A 96 -15.15 2.03 1.85
C ALA A 96 -15.57 0.80 1.02
N SER A 97 -14.74 0.45 0.04
CA SER A 97 -14.94 -0.72 -0.83
C SER A 97 -14.27 -2.00 -0.29
N GLY A 98 -13.43 -1.88 0.74
CA GLY A 98 -12.72 -2.99 1.35
C GLY A 98 -11.82 -2.56 2.50
N LEU A 99 -11.28 -3.54 3.19
CA LEU A 99 -10.45 -3.38 4.38
C LEU A 99 -9.06 -3.96 4.13
N LEU A 100 -8.02 -3.29 4.65
CA LEU A 100 -6.66 -3.82 4.69
C LEU A 100 -6.30 -4.12 6.15
N LEU A 101 -5.98 -5.35 6.48
CA LEU A 101 -5.67 -5.77 7.84
C LEU A 101 -4.27 -6.36 7.95
N ALA A 102 -3.43 -5.73 8.77
CA ALA A 102 -2.16 -6.25 9.23
C ALA A 102 -2.25 -6.68 10.71
N PRO A 103 -1.62 -7.79 11.12
CA PRO A 103 -1.59 -8.22 12.52
C PRO A 103 -0.59 -7.40 13.33
N VAL A 104 -1.01 -6.20 13.76
CA VAL A 104 -0.18 -5.29 14.56
C VAL A 104 -0.11 -5.77 15.99
N SER A 105 1.10 -5.91 16.52
CA SER A 105 1.26 -6.32 17.91
C SER A 105 2.50 -5.72 18.56
N TYR A 106 2.47 -5.62 19.90
CA TYR A 106 3.63 -5.32 20.70
C TYR A 106 4.32 -6.61 21.21
N GLN A 107 3.54 -7.67 21.44
CA GLN A 107 4.04 -9.00 21.80
C GLN A 107 4.01 -9.91 20.55
N PRO A 108 4.92 -10.89 20.44
CA PRO A 108 4.85 -11.87 19.35
C PRO A 108 3.50 -12.56 19.31
N LEU A 109 2.93 -12.67 18.10
CA LEU A 109 1.68 -13.38 17.86
C LEU A 109 1.96 -14.80 17.34
N THR A 110 1.05 -15.71 17.66
CA THR A 110 1.00 -17.05 17.08
C THR A 110 0.12 -17.06 15.82
N ASP A 111 0.23 -18.09 15.00
CA ASP A 111 -0.65 -18.29 13.83
C ASP A 111 -2.12 -18.29 14.25
N GLU A 112 -2.44 -18.85 15.42
CA GLU A 112 -3.79 -18.89 15.94
C GLU A 112 -4.33 -17.53 16.36
N ASP A 113 -3.48 -16.69 17.02
CA ASP A 113 -3.87 -15.31 17.36
C ASP A 113 -4.23 -14.52 16.08
N VAL A 114 -3.43 -14.68 15.03
CA VAL A 114 -3.65 -14.01 13.76
C VAL A 114 -4.89 -14.57 13.05
N PHE A 115 -5.06 -15.88 13.01
CA PHE A 115 -6.26 -16.50 12.43
C PHE A 115 -7.53 -16.00 13.11
N GLU A 116 -7.58 -15.99 14.44
CA GLU A 116 -8.73 -15.50 15.21
C GLU A 116 -9.02 -14.00 14.99
N LEU A 117 -7.98 -13.19 14.83
CA LEU A 117 -8.14 -11.77 14.48
C LEU A 117 -8.88 -11.63 13.14
N PHE A 118 -8.43 -12.32 12.09
CA PHE A 118 -9.07 -12.27 10.77
C PHE A 118 -10.47 -12.88 10.77
N ARG A 119 -10.67 -14.02 11.46
CA ARG A 119 -11.99 -14.63 11.62
C ARG A 119 -12.97 -13.64 12.26
N THR A 120 -12.58 -13.02 13.36
CA THR A 120 -13.41 -12.04 14.07
C THR A 120 -13.79 -10.87 13.17
N VAL A 121 -12.86 -10.34 12.37
CA VAL A 121 -13.13 -9.21 11.44
C VAL A 121 -14.06 -9.64 10.31
N THR A 122 -13.87 -10.82 9.72
CA THR A 122 -14.73 -11.32 8.62
C THR A 122 -16.11 -11.73 9.09
N GLU A 123 -16.30 -12.07 10.36
CA GLU A 123 -17.61 -12.29 10.96
C GLU A 123 -18.33 -10.98 11.32
N HIS A 124 -17.58 -9.90 11.57
CA HIS A 124 -18.10 -8.59 11.97
C HIS A 124 -18.49 -7.70 10.79
N SER A 125 -17.71 -7.66 9.72
CA SER A 125 -17.93 -6.78 8.58
C SER A 125 -18.19 -7.57 7.29
N ASN A 126 -19.07 -7.03 6.45
CA ASN A 126 -19.36 -7.58 5.10
C ASN A 126 -18.37 -7.02 4.03
N LEU A 127 -17.51 -6.10 4.37
CA LEU A 127 -16.52 -5.57 3.44
C LEU A 127 -15.43 -6.62 3.14
N PRO A 128 -14.98 -6.74 1.88
CA PRO A 128 -13.90 -7.65 1.54
C PRO A 128 -12.59 -7.23 2.23
N VAL A 129 -11.88 -8.22 2.79
CA VAL A 129 -10.66 -8.03 3.57
C VAL A 129 -9.44 -8.44 2.75
N ILE A 130 -8.44 -7.58 2.73
CA ILE A 130 -7.10 -7.84 2.19
C ILE A 130 -6.19 -8.21 3.37
N VAL A 131 -5.64 -9.41 3.37
CA VAL A 131 -4.61 -9.83 4.32
C VAL A 131 -3.32 -9.08 3.99
N TYR A 132 -2.75 -8.39 4.97
CA TYR A 132 -1.50 -7.67 4.79
C TYR A 132 -0.34 -8.36 5.49
N ASP A 133 0.46 -9.10 4.72
CA ASP A 133 1.73 -9.67 5.16
C ASP A 133 2.83 -8.62 4.99
N ASN A 134 3.39 -8.17 6.11
CA ASN A 134 4.48 -7.19 6.17
C ASN A 134 5.43 -7.48 7.33
N PRO A 135 6.21 -8.56 7.25
CA PRO A 135 7.05 -9.03 8.36
C PRO A 135 8.07 -8.00 8.83
N GLY A 136 8.51 -7.10 7.93
CA GLY A 136 9.42 -6.01 8.28
C GLY A 136 8.84 -4.98 9.26
N THR A 137 7.52 -4.89 9.37
CA THR A 137 6.84 -3.91 10.23
C THR A 137 6.07 -4.57 11.36
N THR A 138 5.40 -5.69 11.07
CA THR A 138 4.56 -6.41 12.06
C THR A 138 5.35 -7.43 12.87
N HIS A 139 6.56 -7.79 12.43
CA HIS A 139 7.38 -8.87 13.01
C HIS A 139 6.66 -10.23 13.06
N PHE A 140 5.63 -10.40 12.23
CA PHE A 140 4.89 -11.64 12.03
C PHE A 140 5.08 -12.11 10.58
N THR A 141 5.40 -13.39 10.39
CA THR A 141 5.56 -14.01 9.06
C THR A 141 4.45 -15.02 8.87
N PHE A 142 3.67 -14.85 7.81
CA PHE A 142 2.61 -15.79 7.46
C PHE A 142 3.20 -17.07 6.88
N SER A 143 2.75 -18.22 7.40
CA SER A 143 3.02 -19.51 6.78
C SER A 143 2.06 -19.75 5.60
N HIS A 144 2.45 -20.64 4.67
CA HIS A 144 1.54 -21.05 3.59
C HIS A 144 0.27 -21.71 4.11
N ASP A 145 0.36 -22.45 5.23
CA ASP A 145 -0.79 -23.09 5.88
C ASP A 145 -1.72 -22.04 6.48
N LEU A 146 -1.18 -20.95 7.05
CA LEU A 146 -2.00 -19.85 7.51
C LEU A 146 -2.68 -19.11 6.35
N TYR A 147 -2.00 -18.91 5.21
CA TYR A 147 -2.65 -18.35 4.02
C TYR A 147 -3.83 -19.20 3.54
N GLU A 148 -3.69 -20.55 3.52
CA GLU A 148 -4.76 -21.47 3.16
C GLU A 148 -5.96 -21.34 4.11
N ARG A 149 -5.71 -21.36 5.42
CA ARG A 149 -6.76 -21.20 6.44
C ARG A 149 -7.46 -19.84 6.33
N LEU A 150 -6.72 -18.76 6.15
CA LEU A 150 -7.28 -17.42 5.99
C LEU A 150 -8.06 -17.30 4.69
N GLY A 151 -7.53 -17.82 3.58
CA GLY A 151 -8.22 -17.79 2.29
C GLY A 151 -9.56 -18.53 2.28
N ALA A 152 -9.75 -19.49 3.18
CA ALA A 152 -11.01 -20.19 3.36
C ALA A 152 -12.05 -19.41 4.18
N LEU A 153 -11.67 -18.32 4.87
CA LEU A 153 -12.62 -17.49 5.61
C LEU A 153 -13.51 -16.69 4.64
N PRO A 154 -14.82 -16.62 4.88
CA PRO A 154 -15.70 -15.74 4.13
C PRO A 154 -15.23 -14.27 4.24
N GLY A 155 -15.22 -13.56 3.13
CA GLY A 155 -14.81 -12.15 3.11
C GLY A 155 -13.32 -11.90 2.85
N ILE A 156 -12.42 -12.87 2.95
CA ILE A 156 -11.04 -12.70 2.47
C ILE A 156 -11.04 -12.65 0.95
N ALA A 157 -10.58 -11.55 0.39
CA ALA A 157 -10.64 -11.29 -1.04
C ALA A 157 -9.25 -11.16 -1.70
N SER A 158 -8.22 -10.86 -0.92
CA SER A 158 -6.85 -10.73 -1.42
C SER A 158 -5.82 -11.00 -0.34
N ILE A 159 -4.63 -11.42 -0.76
CA ILE A 159 -3.44 -11.43 0.09
C ILE A 159 -2.40 -10.50 -0.52
N LYS A 160 -2.00 -9.48 0.24
CA LYS A 160 -0.87 -8.62 -0.07
C LYS A 160 0.38 -9.29 0.46
N ILE A 161 1.15 -9.91 -0.44
CA ILE A 161 2.39 -10.62 -0.10
C ILE A 161 3.60 -9.66 -0.10
N PRO A 162 4.69 -9.98 0.61
CA PRO A 162 5.97 -9.27 0.49
C PRO A 162 6.53 -9.26 -0.92
N ALA A 163 7.72 -8.64 -1.09
CA ALA A 163 8.47 -8.67 -2.33
C ALA A 163 8.73 -10.12 -2.79
N VAL A 164 8.56 -10.36 -4.10
CA VAL A 164 8.90 -11.66 -4.71
C VAL A 164 10.41 -11.75 -4.97
N PRO A 165 10.97 -12.97 -5.11
CA PRO A 165 12.36 -13.16 -5.52
C PRO A 165 12.72 -12.38 -6.78
N ALA A 166 13.99 -11.93 -6.89
CA ALA A 166 14.46 -11.19 -8.07
C ALA A 166 14.52 -12.08 -9.32
N ASP A 167 14.90 -13.35 -9.16
CA ASP A 167 14.86 -14.33 -10.25
C ASP A 167 13.43 -14.67 -10.64
N SER A 168 13.10 -14.55 -11.92
CA SER A 168 11.72 -14.70 -12.40
C SER A 168 11.19 -16.14 -12.31
N ALA A 169 12.06 -17.15 -12.37
CA ALA A 169 11.62 -18.54 -12.20
C ALA A 169 11.28 -18.81 -10.73
N ALA A 170 12.13 -18.39 -9.81
CA ALA A 170 11.89 -18.48 -8.38
C ALA A 170 10.65 -17.64 -7.95
N ALA A 171 10.46 -16.45 -8.52
CA ALA A 171 9.26 -15.63 -8.28
C ALA A 171 7.99 -16.34 -8.73
N ARG A 172 8.01 -16.96 -9.90
CA ARG A 172 6.87 -17.74 -10.44
C ARG A 172 6.56 -18.94 -9.55
N GLU A 173 7.58 -19.70 -9.15
CA GLU A 173 7.41 -20.84 -8.24
C GLU A 173 6.78 -20.38 -6.92
N HIS A 174 7.30 -19.29 -6.34
CA HIS A 174 6.77 -18.73 -5.10
C HIS A 174 5.29 -18.32 -5.22
N VAL A 175 4.93 -17.56 -6.26
CA VAL A 175 3.54 -17.10 -6.46
C VAL A 175 2.62 -18.30 -6.75
N GLN A 176 3.07 -19.30 -7.52
CA GLN A 176 2.30 -20.50 -7.80
C GLN A 176 2.08 -21.37 -6.55
N ALA A 177 3.08 -21.48 -5.67
CA ALA A 177 2.95 -22.20 -4.41
C ALA A 177 1.86 -21.59 -3.49
N ILE A 178 1.79 -20.25 -3.46
CA ILE A 178 0.72 -19.54 -2.74
C ILE A 178 -0.62 -19.75 -3.44
N ARG A 179 -0.67 -19.58 -4.77
CA ARG A 179 -1.89 -19.72 -5.58
C ARG A 179 -2.54 -21.09 -5.43
N ALA A 180 -1.73 -22.16 -5.38
CA ALA A 180 -2.22 -23.54 -5.27
C ALA A 180 -2.98 -23.82 -3.95
N ARG A 181 -2.81 -22.97 -2.92
CA ARG A 181 -3.45 -23.10 -1.61
C ARG A 181 -4.65 -22.19 -1.43
N LEU A 182 -4.84 -21.22 -2.32
CA LEU A 182 -5.91 -20.24 -2.18
C LEU A 182 -7.10 -20.55 -3.07
N PRO A 183 -8.32 -20.28 -2.60
CA PRO A 183 -9.51 -20.30 -3.44
C PRO A 183 -9.36 -19.36 -4.64
N GLU A 184 -9.96 -19.68 -5.78
CA GLU A 184 -9.85 -18.93 -7.04
C GLU A 184 -10.27 -17.45 -6.92
N HIS A 185 -11.20 -17.15 -6.02
CA HIS A 185 -11.69 -15.81 -5.80
C HIS A 185 -10.69 -14.90 -5.05
N VAL A 186 -9.72 -15.48 -4.34
CA VAL A 186 -8.73 -14.72 -3.57
C VAL A 186 -7.59 -14.29 -4.49
N SER A 187 -7.41 -12.99 -4.67
CA SER A 187 -6.31 -12.44 -5.46
C SER A 187 -5.01 -12.40 -4.66
N ILE A 188 -3.88 -12.45 -5.38
CA ILE A 188 -2.54 -12.26 -4.82
C ILE A 188 -2.01 -10.93 -5.33
N GLY A 189 -1.63 -10.03 -4.42
CA GLY A 189 -1.00 -8.78 -4.80
C GLY A 189 0.40 -8.66 -4.23
N VAL A 190 1.35 -8.26 -5.08
CA VAL A 190 2.73 -8.04 -4.66
C VAL A 190 2.87 -6.70 -3.95
N SER A 191 3.71 -6.65 -2.90
CA SER A 191 4.27 -5.42 -2.35
C SER A 191 5.78 -5.37 -2.55
N GLY A 192 6.41 -4.25 -2.16
CA GLY A 192 7.83 -4.04 -2.45
C GLY A 192 8.01 -3.58 -3.90
N ASP A 193 7.95 -2.26 -4.10
CA ASP A 193 7.82 -1.62 -5.41
C ASP A 193 8.90 -2.04 -6.42
N ALA A 194 10.14 -2.25 -5.98
CA ALA A 194 11.22 -2.71 -6.85
C ALA A 194 11.00 -4.11 -7.45
N SER A 195 10.18 -4.96 -6.80
CA SER A 195 9.86 -6.31 -7.30
C SER A 195 8.52 -6.38 -8.04
N ALA A 196 7.79 -5.28 -8.14
CA ALA A 196 6.40 -5.28 -8.61
C ALA A 196 6.25 -5.76 -10.06
N ALA A 197 7.11 -5.30 -10.97
CA ALA A 197 7.09 -5.72 -12.37
C ALA A 197 7.29 -7.25 -12.48
N ASN A 198 8.23 -7.80 -11.72
CA ASN A 198 8.46 -9.23 -11.66
C ASN A 198 7.28 -9.99 -11.07
N GLY A 199 6.71 -9.50 -9.95
CA GLY A 199 5.52 -10.08 -9.32
C GLY A 199 4.32 -10.15 -10.26
N LEU A 200 4.00 -9.06 -10.94
CA LEU A 200 2.92 -9.02 -11.93
C LEU A 200 3.18 -9.97 -13.11
N ASN A 201 4.41 -10.00 -13.64
CA ASN A 201 4.79 -10.87 -14.75
C ASN A 201 4.80 -12.36 -14.38
N THR A 202 4.85 -12.68 -13.09
CA THR A 202 4.94 -14.06 -12.59
C THR A 202 3.64 -14.59 -11.98
N GLY A 203 2.55 -13.78 -11.99
CA GLY A 203 1.22 -14.26 -11.69
C GLY A 203 0.50 -13.55 -10.52
N CYS A 204 1.06 -12.45 -9.99
CA CYS A 204 0.29 -11.59 -9.08
C CYS A 204 -0.81 -10.86 -9.84
N ASP A 205 -2.00 -10.76 -9.24
CA ASP A 205 -3.17 -10.09 -9.80
C ASP A 205 -3.12 -8.57 -9.62
N ALA A 206 -2.47 -8.11 -8.54
CA ALA A 206 -2.42 -6.71 -8.14
C ALA A 206 -1.01 -6.29 -7.70
N TRP A 207 -0.79 -4.98 -7.73
CA TRP A 207 0.34 -4.33 -7.09
C TRP A 207 -0.15 -3.34 -6.04
N TYR A 208 0.22 -3.57 -4.78
CA TYR A 208 -0.05 -2.69 -3.64
C TYR A 208 1.13 -1.73 -3.46
N SER A 209 1.07 -0.59 -4.13
CA SER A 209 2.21 0.27 -4.42
C SER A 209 2.32 1.47 -3.49
N VAL A 210 3.50 1.63 -2.90
CA VAL A 210 3.87 2.86 -2.16
C VAL A 210 4.14 3.99 -3.14
N ILE A 211 4.97 3.75 -4.16
CA ILE A 211 5.33 4.78 -5.14
C ILE A 211 4.11 5.25 -5.94
N GLY A 212 3.16 4.34 -6.22
CA GLY A 212 1.90 4.67 -6.89
C GLY A 212 1.06 5.69 -6.13
N GLY A 213 1.20 5.79 -4.81
CA GLY A 213 0.55 6.81 -3.99
C GLY A 213 1.07 8.24 -4.21
N THR A 214 2.25 8.38 -4.83
CA THR A 214 2.91 9.68 -5.05
C THR A 214 3.20 9.92 -6.53
N LEU A 215 3.60 8.88 -7.26
CA LEU A 215 3.88 8.89 -8.71
C LEU A 215 3.01 7.85 -9.42
N PRO A 216 1.70 8.08 -9.57
CA PRO A 216 0.78 7.09 -10.15
C PRO A 216 1.07 6.79 -11.61
N GLU A 217 1.51 7.77 -12.42
CA GLU A 217 1.73 7.60 -13.84
C GLU A 217 2.82 6.54 -14.16
N PRO A 218 4.03 6.57 -13.56
CA PRO A 218 5.02 5.50 -13.74
C PRO A 218 4.55 4.14 -13.22
N ALA A 219 3.86 4.11 -12.08
CA ALA A 219 3.32 2.86 -11.54
C ALA A 219 2.25 2.25 -12.45
N LEU A 220 1.38 3.07 -13.04
CA LEU A 220 0.42 2.63 -14.05
C LEU A 220 1.10 2.12 -15.31
N ALA A 221 2.21 2.73 -15.77
CA ALA A 221 2.94 2.25 -16.93
C ALA A 221 3.42 0.81 -16.74
N ILE A 222 4.03 0.50 -15.59
CA ILE A 222 4.44 -0.86 -15.21
C ILE A 222 3.23 -1.80 -15.19
N THR A 223 2.18 -1.42 -14.46
CA THR A 223 1.00 -2.26 -14.26
C THR A 223 0.29 -2.56 -15.56
N ARG A 224 0.07 -1.56 -16.41
CA ARG A 224 -0.62 -1.72 -17.69
C ARG A 224 0.21 -2.52 -18.71
N ALA A 225 1.54 -2.39 -18.69
CA ALA A 225 2.42 -3.22 -19.51
C ALA A 225 2.31 -4.70 -19.11
N ALA A 226 2.39 -5.01 -17.82
CA ALA A 226 2.24 -6.38 -17.32
C ALA A 226 0.86 -6.98 -17.63
N GLN A 227 -0.23 -6.22 -17.39
CA GLN A 227 -1.61 -6.65 -17.68
C GLN A 227 -1.85 -6.96 -19.16
N ARG A 228 -1.10 -6.30 -20.07
CA ARG A 228 -1.15 -6.57 -21.53
C ARG A 228 -0.22 -7.69 -21.97
N GLY A 229 0.42 -8.41 -21.06
CA GLY A 229 1.38 -9.46 -21.36
C GLY A 229 2.73 -8.95 -21.91
N ARG A 230 3.00 -7.64 -21.81
CA ARG A 230 4.25 -7.01 -22.27
C ARG A 230 5.29 -7.01 -21.14
N ALA A 231 5.71 -8.22 -20.76
CA ALA A 231 6.57 -8.42 -19.60
C ALA A 231 7.90 -7.64 -19.67
N ALA A 232 8.53 -7.59 -20.86
CA ALA A 232 9.76 -6.84 -21.08
C ALA A 232 9.57 -5.33 -20.87
N ASP A 233 8.45 -4.77 -21.32
CA ASP A 233 8.14 -3.35 -21.17
C ASP A 233 7.90 -3.02 -19.69
N ALA A 234 7.21 -3.89 -18.94
CA ALA A 234 7.01 -3.71 -17.50
C ALA A 234 8.34 -3.69 -16.74
N MET A 235 9.28 -4.58 -17.11
CA MET A 235 10.62 -4.61 -16.52
C MET A 235 11.42 -3.35 -16.88
N ALA A 236 11.37 -2.90 -18.14
CA ALA A 236 12.06 -1.70 -18.58
C ALA A 236 11.54 -0.44 -17.87
N GLU A 237 10.22 -0.32 -17.66
CA GLU A 237 9.63 0.78 -16.88
C GLU A 237 10.05 0.72 -15.41
N SER A 238 10.16 -0.47 -14.81
CA SER A 238 10.67 -0.63 -13.45
C SER A 238 12.15 -0.24 -13.35
N GLU A 239 12.96 -0.63 -14.33
CA GLU A 239 14.39 -0.27 -14.39
C GLU A 239 14.58 1.25 -14.53
N ARG A 240 13.72 1.92 -15.28
CA ARG A 240 13.72 3.39 -15.34
C ARG A 240 13.56 4.05 -13.98
N LEU A 241 12.85 3.39 -13.05
CA LEU A 241 12.67 3.83 -11.67
C LEU A 241 13.78 3.36 -10.70
N ALA A 242 14.81 2.64 -11.18
CA ALA A 242 15.89 2.14 -10.35
C ALA A 242 16.51 3.19 -9.41
N PRO A 243 16.70 4.46 -9.82
CA PRO A 243 17.20 5.51 -8.89
C PRO A 243 16.33 5.69 -7.64
N ILE A 244 15.03 5.44 -7.73
CA ILE A 244 14.11 5.51 -6.58
C ILE A 244 14.20 4.23 -5.74
N TRP A 245 14.34 3.05 -6.39
CA TRP A 245 14.51 1.78 -5.70
C TRP A 245 15.80 1.74 -4.87
N GLU A 246 16.89 2.30 -5.41
CA GLU A 246 18.16 2.48 -4.70
C GLU A 246 17.98 3.32 -3.43
N LEU A 247 17.27 4.45 -3.52
CA LEU A 247 16.99 5.30 -2.36
C LEU A 247 16.11 4.59 -1.32
N PHE A 248 15.14 3.78 -1.74
CA PHE A 248 14.35 2.97 -0.80
C PHE A 248 15.23 1.99 -0.03
N ALA A 249 16.18 1.34 -0.70
CA ALA A 249 17.09 0.39 -0.07
C ALA A 249 18.08 1.08 0.89
N GLU A 250 18.64 2.21 0.50
CA GLU A 250 19.68 2.90 1.25
C GLU A 250 19.16 3.74 2.43
N LEU A 251 17.95 4.32 2.31
CA LEU A 251 17.43 5.29 3.28
C LEU A 251 16.43 4.66 4.29
N GLY A 252 16.50 3.34 4.48
CA GLY A 252 15.71 2.64 5.49
C GLY A 252 14.24 2.46 5.13
N GLY A 253 13.94 2.33 3.83
CA GLY A 253 12.62 2.05 3.31
C GLY A 253 11.98 3.22 2.56
N SER A 254 10.80 2.97 2.04
CA SER A 254 10.11 3.89 1.11
C SER A 254 9.50 5.12 1.79
N ASN A 255 9.10 5.03 3.07
CA ASN A 255 8.24 6.05 3.70
C ASN A 255 8.85 7.47 3.69
N ARG A 256 10.12 7.62 4.13
CA ARG A 256 10.81 8.91 4.11
C ARG A 256 11.08 9.43 2.69
N VAL A 257 11.35 8.52 1.77
CA VAL A 257 11.63 8.88 0.37
C VAL A 257 10.37 9.40 -0.31
N VAL A 258 9.21 8.70 -0.18
CA VAL A 258 7.97 9.18 -0.79
C VAL A 258 7.44 10.45 -0.12
N ALA A 259 7.70 10.67 1.17
CA ALA A 259 7.44 11.94 1.83
C ALA A 259 8.27 13.07 1.18
N ALA A 260 9.58 12.85 0.96
CA ALA A 260 10.44 13.83 0.29
C ALA A 260 10.04 14.06 -1.18
N ILE A 261 9.56 13.01 -1.89
CA ILE A 261 9.00 13.17 -3.23
C ILE A 261 7.73 14.05 -3.20
N ALA A 262 6.83 13.79 -2.26
CA ALA A 262 5.61 14.60 -2.10
C ALA A 262 5.93 16.06 -1.75
N GLU A 263 6.92 16.30 -0.88
CA GLU A 263 7.43 17.63 -0.54
C GLU A 263 8.01 18.33 -1.79
N HIS A 264 8.87 17.64 -2.55
CA HIS A 264 9.49 18.18 -3.78
C HIS A 264 8.47 18.56 -4.85
N LEU A 265 7.40 17.76 -4.98
CA LEU A 265 6.32 18.01 -5.94
C LEU A 265 5.26 19.02 -5.43
N GLY A 266 5.44 19.62 -4.26
CA GLY A 266 4.48 20.55 -3.66
C GLY A 266 3.15 19.90 -3.25
N LEU A 267 3.11 18.56 -3.14
CA LEU A 267 1.91 17.81 -2.74
C LEU A 267 1.72 17.80 -1.22
N ALA A 268 2.79 17.93 -0.46
CA ALA A 268 2.80 18.03 0.99
C ALA A 268 3.79 19.10 1.45
N ARG A 269 3.60 19.61 2.66
CA ARG A 269 4.57 20.51 3.29
C ARG A 269 5.80 19.73 3.75
N ARG A 270 6.90 20.44 3.95
CA ARG A 270 8.11 19.84 4.50
C ARG A 270 7.84 19.25 5.89
N SER A 271 8.46 18.10 6.18
CA SER A 271 8.32 17.38 7.45
C SER A 271 6.89 16.89 7.71
N CYS A 272 6.26 16.32 6.69
CA CYS A 272 4.88 15.86 6.71
C CYS A 272 4.66 14.48 7.37
N LEU A 273 5.70 13.87 7.95
CA LEU A 273 5.59 12.60 8.67
C LEU A 273 5.28 12.82 10.15
N PRO A 274 4.53 11.89 10.79
CA PRO A 274 4.24 11.96 12.22
C PRO A 274 5.50 11.77 13.07
N LEU A 275 5.71 12.61 14.07
CA LEU A 275 6.78 12.39 15.04
C LEU A 275 6.54 11.07 15.83
N PRO A 276 7.59 10.32 16.19
CA PRO A 276 9.02 10.69 16.12
C PRO A 276 9.71 10.39 14.77
N ILE A 277 8.97 10.07 13.71
CA ILE A 277 9.54 9.81 12.39
C ILE A 277 9.97 11.14 11.78
N LEU A 278 11.29 11.40 11.75
CA LEU A 278 11.85 12.54 11.05
C LEU A 278 11.88 12.28 9.54
N GLY A 279 11.63 13.32 8.74
CA GLY A 279 11.88 13.31 7.30
C GLY A 279 13.38 13.20 6.97
N LEU A 280 13.69 13.12 5.69
CA LEU A 280 15.07 13.10 5.21
C LEU A 280 15.76 14.44 5.51
N ASN A 281 17.10 14.41 5.71
CA ASN A 281 17.93 15.59 5.78
C ASN A 281 18.07 16.27 4.40
N ASP A 282 18.69 17.46 4.34
CA ASP A 282 18.78 18.22 3.09
C ASP A 282 19.64 17.53 2.02
N ALA A 283 20.68 16.81 2.42
CA ALA A 283 21.53 16.07 1.48
C ALA A 283 20.75 14.91 0.82
N ASP A 284 19.99 14.15 1.60
CA ASP A 284 19.17 13.06 1.08
C ASP A 284 17.97 13.57 0.27
N ARG A 285 17.37 14.72 0.63
CA ARG A 285 16.35 15.39 -0.21
C ARG A 285 16.93 15.81 -1.57
N ALA A 286 18.15 16.31 -1.61
CA ALA A 286 18.82 16.64 -2.87
C ALA A 286 19.03 15.37 -3.74
N ARG A 287 19.35 14.22 -3.13
CA ARG A 287 19.43 12.93 -3.84
C ARG A 287 18.08 12.51 -4.43
N VAL A 288 16.99 12.70 -3.67
CA VAL A 288 15.63 12.44 -4.17
C VAL A 288 15.29 13.34 -5.36
N ALA A 289 15.60 14.65 -5.28
CA ALA A 289 15.39 15.58 -6.40
C ALA A 289 16.17 15.15 -7.65
N ALA A 290 17.45 14.81 -7.51
CA ALA A 290 18.28 14.33 -8.61
C ALA A 290 17.76 13.00 -9.20
N ALA A 291 17.24 12.10 -8.38
CA ALA A 291 16.61 10.86 -8.85
C ALA A 291 15.34 11.15 -9.67
N LEU A 292 14.51 12.10 -9.22
CA LEU A 292 13.30 12.51 -9.95
C LEU A 292 13.64 13.13 -11.31
N GLU A 293 14.66 13.99 -11.39
CA GLU A 293 15.15 14.54 -12.65
C GLU A 293 15.62 13.43 -13.62
N ARG A 294 16.38 12.45 -13.11
CA ARG A 294 16.86 11.30 -13.92
C ARG A 294 15.73 10.48 -14.53
N ILE A 295 14.60 10.34 -13.84
CA ILE A 295 13.43 9.61 -14.32
C ILE A 295 12.44 10.49 -15.10
N GLY A 296 12.77 11.77 -15.32
CA GLY A 296 11.96 12.71 -16.09
C GLY A 296 10.73 13.24 -15.35
N VAL A 297 10.75 13.23 -14.01
CA VAL A 297 9.71 13.84 -13.17
C VAL A 297 10.23 15.20 -12.68
N SER A 298 9.60 16.26 -13.15
CA SER A 298 9.92 17.64 -12.74
C SER A 298 8.83 18.23 -11.85
N GLU A 299 9.18 19.23 -11.06
CA GLU A 299 8.21 20.09 -10.38
C GLU A 299 7.16 20.58 -11.40
N ARG A 300 5.87 20.36 -11.13
CA ARG A 300 4.86 21.07 -11.89
C ARG A 300 4.95 22.54 -11.51
N SER A 301 5.29 23.39 -12.46
CA SER A 301 5.12 24.83 -12.30
C SER A 301 3.69 25.08 -11.84
N THR A 302 3.53 25.54 -10.61
CA THR A 302 2.24 26.05 -10.10
C THR A 302 1.95 27.32 -10.90
N SER A 303 1.20 27.15 -11.98
CA SER A 303 0.56 28.26 -12.71
C SER A 303 -0.86 28.45 -12.22
#